data_acb59bef814583702b17a145422ace20
#
_entry.id   acb59bef814583702b17a145422ace20
#
_cell.length_a   1.000
_cell.length_b   1.000
_cell.length_c   1.000
_cell.angle_alpha   90.00
_cell.angle_beta   90.00
_cell.angle_gamma   90.00
#
_symmetry.space_group_name_H-M   'P 1'
#
loop_
_entity.id
_entity.type
_entity.pdbx_description
1 polymer ?
#
loop_
_entity_poly.entity_id
_entity_poly.type
_entity_poly.pdbx_seq_one_letter_code
_entity_poly.pdbx_strand_id
1 'polypeptide(L)'
;MADTAAVSHGHGTGTGLSDNKLLMWVFLGSECLLFGGLISTYLIYRSRFGDGPAPGDIFDIPFTSVSSFVLLMSSLTMVLALSALQRGDIRNNRIWLLTTALLGSLFIGGQVYEFTTFVREGLGYTTSPFSSAFFTLTGFHGVHVSLGILMLMSLLISSLRGTLTKERSETVEIVVLYWHFVDVVWIFIFTVIYLVPSPTS
;
A
#
# COMPACT_ATOMS: atom_id res chain seq x y z
N MET A 1 16.05 43.33 35.46
CA MET A 1 16.36 42.42 34.36
C MET A 1 15.42 41.21 34.51
N ALA A 2 14.33 41.23 33.79
CA ALA A 2 13.34 40.16 33.81
C ALA A 2 13.70 39.16 32.74
N ASP A 3 13.98 37.94 33.15
CA ASP A 3 14.31 36.79 32.31
C ASP A 3 13.01 36.26 31.73
N THR A 4 12.76 36.58 30.47
CA THR A 4 11.61 36.04 29.71
C THR A 4 12.02 34.62 29.25
N ALA A 5 11.76 33.62 30.09
CA ALA A 5 11.82 32.22 29.68
C ALA A 5 10.77 32.01 28.57
N ALA A 6 11.25 31.80 27.33
CA ALA A 6 10.43 31.39 26.22
C ALA A 6 9.78 30.04 26.53
N VAL A 7 8.49 30.05 26.83
CA VAL A 7 7.69 28.82 26.97
C VAL A 7 7.58 28.20 25.58
N SER A 8 8.32 27.14 25.37
CA SER A 8 8.14 26.25 24.22
C SER A 8 6.77 25.59 24.34
N HIS A 9 5.78 26.12 23.63
CA HIS A 9 4.50 25.45 23.43
C HIS A 9 4.69 24.24 22.52
N GLY A 10 5.09 23.12 23.10
CA GLY A 10 4.91 21.83 22.48
C GLY A 10 3.40 21.57 22.39
N HIS A 11 2.83 21.72 21.20
CA HIS A 11 1.44 21.32 20.92
C HIS A 11 1.34 19.79 21.01
N GLY A 12 1.30 19.23 22.21
CA GLY A 12 0.86 17.87 22.43
C GLY A 12 -0.65 17.84 22.30
N THR A 13 -1.16 17.11 21.31
CA THR A 13 -2.60 16.82 21.24
C THR A 13 -3.00 16.06 22.51
N GLY A 14 -4.23 16.28 23.02
CA GLY A 14 -4.73 15.60 24.22
C GLY A 14 -4.81 14.05 24.08
N THR A 15 -4.45 13.50 22.93
CA THR A 15 -4.39 12.06 22.61
C THR A 15 -3.02 11.43 22.89
N GLY A 16 -1.99 12.23 23.23
CA GLY A 16 -0.60 11.73 23.43
C GLY A 16 0.12 11.33 22.13
N LEU A 17 -0.49 11.56 20.96
CA LEU A 17 0.11 11.33 19.66
C LEU A 17 0.78 12.62 19.16
N SER A 18 1.87 12.47 18.40
CA SER A 18 2.45 13.60 17.68
C SER A 18 1.54 14.04 16.54
N ASP A 19 1.60 15.32 16.17
CA ASP A 19 0.77 15.90 15.11
C ASP A 19 0.96 15.17 13.77
N ASN A 20 2.18 14.72 13.46
CA ASN A 20 2.48 13.97 12.25
C ASN A 20 1.80 12.58 12.22
N LYS A 21 1.76 11.88 13.36
CA LYS A 21 1.03 10.60 13.46
C LYS A 21 -0.47 10.81 13.36
N LEU A 22 -0.99 11.87 13.97
CA LEU A 22 -2.40 12.20 13.88
C LEU A 22 -2.81 12.51 12.42
N LEU A 23 -2.02 13.32 11.72
CA LEU A 23 -2.25 13.60 10.30
C LEU A 23 -2.27 12.32 9.46
N MET A 24 -1.32 11.40 9.69
CA MET A 24 -1.30 10.12 8.98
C MET A 24 -2.57 9.30 9.28
N TRP A 25 -3.03 9.23 10.51
CA TRP A 25 -4.27 8.52 10.86
C TRP A 25 -5.50 9.11 10.18
N VAL A 26 -5.62 10.44 10.13
CA VAL A 26 -6.72 11.13 9.43
C VAL A 26 -6.66 10.85 7.93
N PHE A 27 -5.46 10.90 7.34
CA PHE A 27 -5.24 10.55 5.94
C PHE A 27 -5.66 9.11 5.65
N LEU A 28 -5.20 8.13 6.43
CA LEU A 28 -5.58 6.73 6.26
C LEU A 28 -7.09 6.51 6.43
N GLY A 29 -7.73 7.24 7.33
CA GLY A 29 -9.18 7.23 7.48
C GLY A 29 -9.90 7.70 6.21
N SER A 30 -9.41 8.75 5.53
CA SER A 30 -9.96 9.20 4.24
C SER A 30 -9.74 8.16 3.14
N GLU A 31 -8.58 7.50 3.13
CA GLU A 31 -8.28 6.44 2.16
C GLU A 31 -9.15 5.19 2.37
N CYS A 32 -9.53 4.85 3.61
CA CYS A 32 -10.52 3.80 3.86
C CYS A 32 -11.86 4.10 3.17
N LEU A 33 -12.30 5.37 3.18
CA LEU A 33 -13.54 5.76 2.50
C LEU A 33 -13.39 5.68 0.98
N LEU A 34 -12.24 6.11 0.44
CA LEU A 34 -11.93 6.03 -0.99
C LEU A 34 -11.98 4.56 -1.46
N PHE A 35 -11.19 3.68 -0.85
CA PHE A 35 -11.15 2.26 -1.23
C PHE A 35 -12.47 1.55 -0.94
N GLY A 36 -13.16 1.88 0.14
CA GLY A 36 -14.51 1.38 0.43
C GLY A 36 -15.50 1.73 -0.69
N GLY A 37 -15.46 2.95 -1.20
CA GLY A 37 -16.27 3.39 -2.35
C GLY A 37 -15.91 2.65 -3.64
N LEU A 38 -14.61 2.47 -3.92
CA LEU A 38 -14.14 1.74 -5.10
C LEU A 38 -14.51 0.25 -5.04
N ILE A 39 -14.36 -0.41 -3.88
CA ILE A 39 -14.77 -1.81 -3.67
C ILE A 39 -16.29 -1.95 -3.84
N SER A 40 -17.07 -1.02 -3.27
CA SER A 40 -18.52 -1.02 -3.43
C SER A 40 -18.93 -0.86 -4.89
N THR A 41 -18.27 0.02 -5.64
CA THR A 41 -18.47 0.21 -7.08
C THR A 41 -18.16 -1.08 -7.84
N TYR A 42 -17.02 -1.72 -7.55
CA TYR A 42 -16.68 -3.01 -8.15
C TYR A 42 -17.76 -4.07 -7.86
N LEU A 43 -18.25 -4.19 -6.63
CA LEU A 43 -19.28 -5.17 -6.26
C LEU A 43 -20.61 -4.95 -7.00
N ILE A 44 -20.99 -3.68 -7.27
CA ILE A 44 -22.19 -3.35 -8.04
C ILE A 44 -22.05 -3.76 -9.51
N TYR A 45 -20.87 -3.59 -10.09
CA TYR A 45 -20.63 -3.84 -11.51
C TYR A 45 -20.05 -5.22 -11.82
N ARG A 46 -19.70 -6.03 -10.82
CA ARG A 46 -19.02 -7.33 -10.99
C ARG A 46 -19.76 -8.35 -11.86
N SER A 47 -21.07 -8.22 -12.04
CA SER A 47 -21.89 -9.09 -12.89
C SER A 47 -22.19 -8.48 -14.27
N ARG A 48 -21.65 -7.29 -14.58
CA ARG A 48 -21.92 -6.57 -15.84
C ARG A 48 -20.74 -6.66 -16.78
N PHE A 49 -20.48 -7.89 -17.27
CA PHE A 49 -19.34 -8.16 -18.20
C PHE A 49 -19.62 -7.67 -19.63
N GLY A 50 -20.91 -7.52 -20.04
CA GLY A 50 -21.27 -7.27 -21.42
C GLY A 50 -20.83 -8.42 -22.33
N ASP A 51 -20.28 -8.08 -23.49
CA ASP A 51 -19.68 -9.06 -24.44
C ASP A 51 -18.21 -9.38 -24.11
N GLY A 52 -17.71 -8.91 -22.97
CA GLY A 52 -16.34 -9.15 -22.53
C GLY A 52 -16.14 -10.51 -21.87
N PRO A 53 -14.89 -10.97 -21.73
CA PRO A 53 -14.57 -12.23 -21.06
C PRO A 53 -14.97 -12.20 -19.59
N ALA A 54 -15.42 -13.35 -19.07
CA ALA A 54 -15.78 -13.50 -17.67
C ALA A 54 -14.51 -13.53 -16.78
N PRO A 55 -14.58 -13.04 -15.52
CA PRO A 55 -13.41 -13.03 -14.61
C PRO A 55 -12.77 -14.40 -14.43
N GLY A 56 -13.59 -15.47 -14.38
CA GLY A 56 -13.11 -16.84 -14.19
C GLY A 56 -12.24 -17.39 -15.33
N ASP A 57 -12.33 -16.78 -16.51
CA ASP A 57 -11.60 -17.22 -17.69
C ASP A 57 -10.22 -16.53 -17.84
N ILE A 58 -10.03 -15.40 -17.14
CA ILE A 58 -8.86 -14.55 -17.33
C ILE A 58 -7.95 -14.51 -16.10
N PHE A 59 -8.54 -14.61 -14.89
CA PHE A 59 -7.77 -14.42 -13.65
C PHE A 59 -6.88 -15.64 -13.34
N ASP A 60 -5.57 -15.42 -13.36
CA ASP A 60 -4.59 -16.39 -12.88
C ASP A 60 -4.47 -16.32 -11.35
N ILE A 61 -5.40 -17.00 -10.66
CA ILE A 61 -5.44 -17.03 -9.19
C ILE A 61 -4.11 -17.52 -8.57
N PRO A 62 -3.44 -18.59 -9.08
CA PRO A 62 -2.14 -19.00 -8.59
C PRO A 62 -1.08 -17.91 -8.66
N PHE A 63 -0.95 -17.22 -9.79
CA PHE A 63 0.03 -16.16 -9.97
C PHE A 63 -0.24 -14.97 -9.04
N THR A 64 -1.49 -14.50 -8.97
CA THR A 64 -1.87 -13.38 -8.10
C THR A 64 -1.76 -13.74 -6.62
N SER A 65 -1.98 -15.01 -6.25
CA SER A 65 -1.76 -15.49 -4.87
C SER A 65 -0.29 -15.42 -4.47
N VAL A 66 0.63 -15.82 -5.37
CA VAL A 66 2.08 -15.72 -5.13
C VAL A 66 2.49 -14.25 -5.02
N SER A 67 2.01 -13.39 -5.92
CA SER A 67 2.28 -11.94 -5.87
C SER A 67 1.77 -11.32 -4.57
N SER A 68 0.57 -11.71 -4.11
CA SER A 68 -0.01 -11.28 -2.84
C SER A 68 0.82 -11.74 -1.64
N PHE A 69 1.31 -12.99 -1.66
CA PHE A 69 2.21 -13.50 -0.62
C PHE A 69 3.53 -12.71 -0.57
N VAL A 70 4.11 -12.36 -1.71
CA VAL A 70 5.30 -11.51 -1.79
C VAL A 70 5.06 -10.14 -1.15
N LEU A 71 3.90 -9.53 -1.40
CA LEU A 71 3.54 -8.24 -0.80
C LEU A 71 3.37 -8.38 0.72
N LEU A 72 2.69 -9.43 1.22
CA LEU A 72 2.54 -9.69 2.65
C LEU A 72 3.89 -9.95 3.34
N MET A 73 4.84 -10.63 2.67
CA MET A 73 6.19 -10.79 3.20
C MET A 73 6.92 -9.47 3.31
N SER A 74 6.62 -8.49 2.45
CA SER A 74 7.19 -7.14 2.54
C SER A 74 6.76 -6.42 3.82
N SER A 75 5.56 -6.67 4.32
CA SER A 75 5.09 -6.16 5.62
C SER A 75 5.96 -6.63 6.77
N LEU A 76 6.33 -7.91 6.78
CA LEU A 76 7.23 -8.47 7.80
C LEU A 76 8.62 -7.79 7.73
N THR A 77 9.17 -7.65 6.52
CA THR A 77 10.49 -7.01 6.36
C THR A 77 10.47 -5.53 6.78
N MET A 78 9.33 -4.84 6.62
CA MET A 78 9.15 -3.47 7.06
C MET A 78 9.16 -3.35 8.60
N VAL A 79 8.52 -4.27 9.32
CA VAL A 79 8.59 -4.34 10.79
C VAL A 79 10.02 -4.58 11.26
N LEU A 80 10.76 -5.49 10.59
CA LEU A 80 12.15 -5.77 10.91
C LEU A 80 13.05 -4.55 10.66
N ALA A 81 12.77 -3.73 9.64
CA ALA A 81 13.47 -2.48 9.38
C ALA A 81 13.29 -1.48 10.53
N LEU A 82 12.04 -1.27 10.98
CA LEU A 82 11.75 -0.41 12.12
C LEU A 82 12.42 -0.91 13.40
N SER A 83 12.28 -2.21 13.69
CA SER A 83 12.89 -2.83 14.87
C SER A 83 14.43 -2.69 14.88
N ALA A 84 15.07 -2.85 13.73
CA ALA A 84 16.52 -2.64 13.60
C ALA A 84 16.92 -1.20 13.91
N LEU A 85 16.16 -0.21 13.40
CA LEU A 85 16.39 1.21 13.68
C LEU A 85 16.25 1.54 15.16
N GLN A 86 15.20 1.03 15.82
CA GLN A 86 14.95 1.25 17.24
C GLN A 86 16.07 0.67 18.11
N ARG A 87 16.72 -0.41 17.68
CA ARG A 87 17.91 -0.98 18.34
C ARG A 87 19.20 -0.24 17.99
N GLY A 88 19.17 0.74 17.08
CA GLY A 88 20.36 1.47 16.60
C GLY A 88 21.17 0.70 15.55
N ASP A 89 20.65 -0.41 15.02
CA ASP A 89 21.31 -1.21 13.98
C ASP A 89 20.97 -0.67 12.59
N ILE A 90 21.70 0.37 12.20
CA ILE A 90 21.50 1.08 10.93
C ILE A 90 21.79 0.18 9.72
N ARG A 91 22.73 -0.78 9.86
CA ARG A 91 23.06 -1.69 8.76
C ARG A 91 21.90 -2.60 8.42
N ASN A 92 21.32 -3.25 9.41
CA ASN A 92 20.17 -4.14 9.20
C ASN A 92 18.91 -3.34 8.81
N ASN A 93 18.71 -2.13 9.34
CA ASN A 93 17.64 -1.24 8.89
C ASN A 93 17.72 -1.00 7.38
N ARG A 94 18.90 -0.68 6.82
CA ARG A 94 19.09 -0.49 5.37
C ARG A 94 18.77 -1.73 4.56
N ILE A 95 19.23 -2.90 5.02
CA ILE A 95 18.97 -4.18 4.36
C ILE A 95 17.47 -4.45 4.29
N TRP A 96 16.76 -4.30 5.41
CA TRP A 96 15.33 -4.55 5.47
C TRP A 96 14.51 -3.54 4.69
N LEU A 97 14.87 -2.24 4.70
CA LEU A 97 14.21 -1.22 3.86
C LEU A 97 14.37 -1.54 2.37
N LEU A 98 15.57 -1.92 1.95
CA LEU A 98 15.82 -2.33 0.56
C LEU A 98 15.01 -3.57 0.19
N THR A 99 15.00 -4.58 1.05
CA THR A 99 14.22 -5.82 0.84
C THR A 99 12.74 -5.50 0.67
N THR A 100 12.17 -4.65 1.54
CA THR A 100 10.76 -4.22 1.44
C THR A 100 10.49 -3.53 0.11
N ALA A 101 11.35 -2.60 -0.30
CA ALA A 101 11.20 -1.88 -1.57
C ALA A 101 11.29 -2.82 -2.78
N LEU A 102 12.20 -3.82 -2.75
CA LEU A 102 12.34 -4.82 -3.82
C LEU A 102 11.09 -5.73 -3.90
N LEU A 103 10.59 -6.22 -2.77
CA LEU A 103 9.37 -7.06 -2.75
C LEU A 103 8.15 -6.27 -3.23
N GLY A 104 7.98 -5.00 -2.83
CA GLY A 104 6.93 -4.13 -3.33
C GLY A 104 7.06 -3.87 -4.83
N SER A 105 8.28 -3.66 -5.33
CA SER A 105 8.55 -3.47 -6.77
C SER A 105 8.26 -4.73 -7.57
N LEU A 106 8.55 -5.91 -7.03
CA LEU A 106 8.23 -7.20 -7.65
C LEU A 106 6.71 -7.39 -7.77
N PHE A 107 5.96 -7.01 -6.73
CA PHE A 107 4.50 -7.02 -6.76
C PHE A 107 3.95 -6.09 -7.86
N ILE A 108 4.42 -4.84 -7.95
CA ILE A 108 4.01 -3.91 -9.02
C ILE A 108 4.37 -4.45 -10.40
N GLY A 109 5.55 -5.05 -10.56
CA GLY A 109 5.94 -5.73 -11.80
C GLY A 109 4.97 -6.83 -12.21
N GLY A 110 4.55 -7.66 -11.25
CA GLY A 110 3.52 -8.68 -11.45
C GLY A 110 2.17 -8.08 -11.86
N GLN A 111 1.74 -7.01 -11.21
CA GLN A 111 0.48 -6.33 -11.54
C GLN A 111 0.49 -5.72 -12.94
N VAL A 112 1.60 -5.11 -13.36
CA VAL A 112 1.76 -4.60 -14.74
C VAL A 112 1.71 -5.74 -15.76
N TYR A 113 2.33 -6.88 -15.44
CA TYR A 113 2.27 -8.07 -16.28
C TYR A 113 0.82 -8.57 -16.43
N GLU A 114 0.08 -8.76 -15.33
CA GLU A 114 -1.33 -9.16 -15.36
C GLU A 114 -2.18 -8.18 -16.18
N PHE A 115 -2.06 -6.88 -15.96
CA PHE A 115 -2.81 -5.87 -16.72
C PHE A 115 -2.53 -5.95 -18.21
N THR A 116 -1.27 -6.17 -18.59
CA THR A 116 -0.89 -6.32 -20.01
C THR A 116 -1.52 -7.56 -20.61
N THR A 117 -1.57 -8.66 -19.86
CA THR A 117 -2.20 -9.92 -20.28
C THR A 117 -3.71 -9.74 -20.46
N PHE A 118 -4.39 -9.12 -19.49
CA PHE A 118 -5.84 -8.87 -19.55
C PHE A 118 -6.22 -8.02 -20.75
N VAL A 119 -5.44 -6.98 -21.06
CA VAL A 119 -5.69 -6.14 -22.24
C VAL A 119 -5.50 -6.94 -23.54
N ARG A 120 -4.52 -7.85 -23.60
CA ARG A 120 -4.30 -8.74 -24.77
C ARG A 120 -5.43 -9.76 -24.95
N GLU A 121 -6.05 -10.20 -23.85
CA GLU A 121 -7.17 -11.14 -23.87
C GLU A 121 -8.52 -10.43 -24.08
N GLY A 122 -8.51 -9.13 -24.35
CA GLY A 122 -9.70 -8.35 -24.70
C GLY A 122 -10.39 -7.65 -23.53
N LEU A 123 -9.87 -7.78 -22.29
CA LEU A 123 -10.34 -7.03 -21.15
C LEU A 123 -9.64 -5.67 -21.07
N GLY A 124 -10.10 -4.70 -21.88
CA GLY A 124 -9.63 -3.32 -21.84
C GLY A 124 -10.38 -2.48 -20.80
N TYR A 125 -9.84 -1.31 -20.47
CA TYR A 125 -10.46 -0.39 -19.50
C TYR A 125 -11.92 -0.01 -19.86
N THR A 126 -12.21 0.16 -21.14
CA THR A 126 -13.52 0.60 -21.67
C THR A 126 -14.39 -0.54 -22.19
N THR A 127 -13.98 -1.80 -22.05
CA THR A 127 -14.68 -2.96 -22.61
C THR A 127 -16.03 -3.18 -21.93
N SER A 128 -16.11 -3.03 -20.60
CA SER A 128 -17.33 -3.23 -19.83
C SER A 128 -17.32 -2.41 -18.54
N PRO A 129 -18.49 -2.16 -17.90
CA PRO A 129 -18.53 -1.54 -16.59
C PRO A 129 -17.74 -2.32 -15.52
N PHE A 130 -17.71 -3.65 -15.62
CA PHE A 130 -16.89 -4.52 -14.79
C PHE A 130 -15.40 -4.19 -14.95
N SER A 131 -14.91 -4.17 -16.20
CA SER A 131 -13.48 -3.91 -16.45
C SER A 131 -13.06 -2.52 -15.99
N SER A 132 -13.88 -1.50 -16.23
CA SER A 132 -13.62 -0.14 -15.75
C SER A 132 -13.50 -0.09 -14.22
N ALA A 133 -14.41 -0.75 -13.48
CA ALA A 133 -14.39 -0.80 -12.03
C ALA A 133 -13.16 -1.59 -11.51
N PHE A 134 -12.83 -2.72 -12.15
CA PHE A 134 -11.67 -3.53 -11.83
C PHE A 134 -10.35 -2.76 -12.01
N PHE A 135 -10.11 -2.19 -13.20
CA PHE A 135 -8.88 -1.45 -13.48
C PHE A 135 -8.75 -0.19 -12.63
N THR A 136 -9.87 0.47 -12.31
CA THR A 136 -9.84 1.64 -11.43
C THR A 136 -9.44 1.23 -10.02
N LEU A 137 -10.09 0.22 -9.43
CA LEU A 137 -9.80 -0.24 -8.06
C LEU A 137 -8.35 -0.72 -7.91
N THR A 138 -7.92 -1.63 -8.78
CA THR A 138 -6.57 -2.20 -8.72
C THR A 138 -5.49 -1.22 -9.16
N GLY A 139 -5.78 -0.33 -10.10
CA GLY A 139 -4.89 0.74 -10.54
C GLY A 139 -4.64 1.78 -9.44
N PHE A 140 -5.68 2.24 -8.73
CA PHE A 140 -5.53 3.13 -7.58
C PHE A 140 -4.69 2.48 -6.48
N HIS A 141 -4.92 1.20 -6.21
CA HIS A 141 -4.08 0.46 -5.26
C HIS A 141 -2.62 0.43 -5.73
N GLY A 142 -2.35 0.12 -7.00
CA GLY A 142 -1.00 0.11 -7.57
C GLY A 142 -0.30 1.47 -7.46
N VAL A 143 -1.02 2.58 -7.64
CA VAL A 143 -0.49 3.94 -7.38
C VAL A 143 -0.07 4.11 -5.93
N HIS A 144 -0.90 3.66 -4.96
CA HIS A 144 -0.57 3.74 -3.53
C HIS A 144 0.65 2.89 -3.16
N VAL A 145 0.77 1.66 -3.70
CA VAL A 145 1.99 0.85 -3.52
C VAL A 145 3.21 1.56 -4.09
N SER A 146 3.09 2.17 -5.27
CA SER A 146 4.19 2.92 -5.90
C SER A 146 4.63 4.12 -5.07
N LEU A 147 3.68 4.87 -4.51
CA LEU A 147 3.98 5.95 -3.57
C LEU A 147 4.67 5.43 -2.30
N GLY A 148 4.24 4.29 -1.77
CA GLY A 148 4.89 3.62 -0.65
C GLY A 148 6.34 3.25 -0.97
N ILE A 149 6.62 2.70 -2.16
CA ILE A 149 7.99 2.40 -2.62
C ILE A 149 8.84 3.68 -2.68
N LEU A 150 8.29 4.79 -3.18
CA LEU A 150 8.99 6.08 -3.20
C LEU A 150 9.32 6.58 -1.78
N MET A 151 8.40 6.42 -0.82
CA MET A 151 8.66 6.73 0.60
C MET A 151 9.78 5.84 1.17
N LEU A 152 9.75 4.52 0.91
CA LEU A 152 10.80 3.58 1.34
C LEU A 152 12.17 3.95 0.76
N MET A 153 12.22 4.31 -0.53
CA MET A 153 13.45 4.77 -1.17
C MET A 153 13.98 6.06 -0.56
N SER A 154 13.10 7.00 -0.20
CA SER A 154 13.49 8.24 0.48
C SER A 154 14.10 7.96 1.87
N LEU A 155 13.51 7.02 2.63
CA LEU A 155 14.06 6.57 3.92
C LEU A 155 15.41 5.87 3.75
N LEU A 156 15.55 5.02 2.74
CA LEU A 156 16.82 4.35 2.43
C LEU A 156 17.92 5.36 2.09
N ILE A 157 17.62 6.33 1.24
CA ILE A 157 18.56 7.42 0.89
C ILE A 157 18.94 8.23 2.14
N SER A 158 17.97 8.57 2.99
CA SER A 158 18.21 9.27 4.25
C SER A 158 19.09 8.44 5.19
N SER A 159 18.87 7.13 5.26
CA SER A 159 19.70 6.21 6.04
C SER A 159 21.13 6.13 5.50
N LEU A 160 21.31 6.08 4.16
CA LEU A 160 22.64 6.06 3.52
C LEU A 160 23.41 7.36 3.75
N ARG A 161 22.72 8.50 3.79
CA ARG A 161 23.30 9.81 4.10
C ARG A 161 23.59 10.02 5.60
N GLY A 162 23.23 9.06 6.46
CA GLY A 162 23.43 9.15 7.90
C GLY A 162 22.48 10.12 8.62
N THR A 163 21.43 10.61 7.95
CA THR A 163 20.43 11.52 8.53
C THR A 163 19.31 10.79 9.25
N LEU A 164 19.15 9.49 9.01
CA LEU A 164 18.17 8.65 9.69
C LEU A 164 18.80 8.09 10.97
N THR A 165 18.43 8.69 12.09
CA THR A 165 18.92 8.30 13.44
C THR A 165 17.76 7.67 14.24
N LYS A 166 18.09 7.07 15.39
CA LYS A 166 17.11 6.48 16.31
C LYS A 166 16.06 7.51 16.77
N GLU A 167 16.45 8.76 16.94
CA GLU A 167 15.56 9.86 17.36
C GLU A 167 14.52 10.20 16.28
N ARG A 168 14.78 9.83 15.02
CA ARG A 168 13.86 9.99 13.89
C ARG A 168 13.05 8.74 13.57
N SER A 169 12.97 7.77 14.50
CA SER A 169 12.17 6.55 14.31
C SER A 169 10.71 6.83 14.00
N GLU A 170 10.17 7.95 14.49
CA GLU A 170 8.79 8.38 14.20
C GLU A 170 8.51 8.52 12.70
N THR A 171 9.45 9.06 11.93
CA THR A 171 9.27 9.18 10.47
C THR A 171 9.16 7.79 9.82
N VAL A 172 9.94 6.82 10.30
CA VAL A 172 9.86 5.44 9.81
C VAL A 172 8.55 4.80 10.25
N GLU A 173 8.09 5.02 11.48
CA GLU A 173 6.81 4.51 12.00
C GLU A 173 5.62 4.99 11.15
N ILE A 174 5.63 6.24 10.70
CA ILE A 174 4.61 6.80 9.82
C ILE A 174 4.59 6.07 8.46
N VAL A 175 5.76 5.80 7.87
CA VAL A 175 5.85 5.05 6.62
C VAL A 175 5.47 3.57 6.81
N VAL A 176 5.82 2.97 7.95
CA VAL A 176 5.36 1.61 8.34
C VAL A 176 3.83 1.56 8.37
N LEU A 177 3.20 2.53 9.03
CA LEU A 177 1.74 2.61 9.14
C LEU A 177 1.07 2.71 7.76
N TYR A 178 1.62 3.56 6.87
CA TYR A 178 1.15 3.67 5.49
C TYR A 178 1.32 2.34 4.72
N TRP A 179 2.49 1.69 4.82
CA TRP A 179 2.77 0.44 4.12
C TRP A 179 1.82 -0.68 4.53
N HIS A 180 1.61 -0.84 5.85
CA HIS A 180 0.65 -1.83 6.35
C HIS A 180 -0.78 -1.55 5.93
N PHE A 181 -1.18 -0.27 5.89
CA PHE A 181 -2.49 0.10 5.37
C PHE A 181 -2.68 -0.36 3.92
N VAL A 182 -1.70 -0.10 3.06
CA VAL A 182 -1.73 -0.53 1.65
C VAL A 182 -1.84 -2.05 1.53
N ASP A 183 -1.09 -2.81 2.35
CA ASP A 183 -1.16 -4.27 2.38
C ASP A 183 -2.54 -4.78 2.84
N VAL A 184 -3.12 -4.17 3.87
CA VAL A 184 -4.47 -4.52 4.35
C VAL A 184 -5.51 -4.25 3.26
N VAL A 185 -5.45 -3.12 2.58
CA VAL A 185 -6.33 -2.81 1.45
C VAL A 185 -6.20 -3.86 0.36
N TRP A 186 -4.98 -4.33 0.05
CA TRP A 186 -4.77 -5.40 -0.92
C TRP A 186 -5.44 -6.71 -0.53
N ILE A 187 -5.38 -7.11 0.74
CA ILE A 187 -6.07 -8.33 1.22
C ILE A 187 -7.57 -8.24 0.93
N PHE A 188 -8.21 -7.09 1.19
CA PHE A 188 -9.61 -6.89 0.87
C PHE A 188 -9.88 -6.95 -0.64
N ILE A 189 -9.07 -6.27 -1.45
CA ILE A 189 -9.18 -6.26 -2.91
C ILE A 189 -9.02 -7.69 -3.44
N PHE A 190 -7.97 -8.40 -3.04
CA PHE A 190 -7.69 -9.76 -3.46
C PHE A 190 -8.86 -10.70 -3.10
N THR A 191 -9.35 -10.61 -1.87
CA THR A 191 -10.49 -11.44 -1.41
C THR A 191 -11.73 -11.19 -2.26
N VAL A 192 -12.09 -9.92 -2.48
CA VAL A 192 -13.33 -9.54 -3.19
C VAL A 192 -13.25 -9.87 -4.68
N ILE A 193 -12.09 -9.70 -5.30
CA ILE A 193 -11.92 -9.90 -6.74
C ILE A 193 -11.70 -11.38 -7.08
N TYR A 194 -10.78 -12.06 -6.38
CA TYR A 194 -10.28 -13.37 -6.78
C TYR A 194 -10.88 -14.53 -5.99
N LEU A 195 -11.29 -14.33 -4.72
CA LEU A 195 -11.78 -15.42 -3.86
C LEU A 195 -13.31 -15.48 -3.76
N VAL A 196 -14.02 -14.37 -3.94
CA VAL A 196 -15.49 -14.39 -3.94
C VAL A 196 -15.97 -14.80 -5.31
N PRO A 197 -16.71 -15.95 -5.44
CA PRO A 197 -17.21 -16.40 -6.74
C PRO A 197 -18.05 -15.34 -7.45
N SER A 198 -17.81 -15.14 -8.74
CA SER A 198 -18.67 -14.29 -9.56
C SER A 198 -20.06 -14.91 -9.65
N PRO A 199 -21.15 -14.13 -9.61
CA PRO A 199 -22.47 -14.66 -9.90
C PRO A 199 -22.43 -15.30 -11.29
N THR A 200 -22.78 -16.58 -11.36
CA THR A 200 -23.03 -17.24 -12.66
C THR A 200 -24.25 -16.57 -13.28
N SER A 201 -24.09 -16.10 -14.51
CA SER A 201 -25.17 -15.55 -15.33
C SER A 201 -26.29 -16.57 -15.58
#